data_cb53b05f43af888682b373c1312cd585
#
_entry.id   cb53b05f43af888682b373c1312cd585
#
_cell.length_a   1.000
_cell.length_b   1.000
_cell.length_c   1.000
_cell.angle_alpha   90.00
_cell.angle_beta   90.00
_cell.angle_gamma   90.00
#
_symmetry.space_group_name_H-M   'P 1'
#
loop_
_entity.id
_entity.type
_entity.pdbx_description
1 polymer ?
#
loop_
_entity_poly.entity_id
_entity_poly.type
_entity_poly.pdbx_seq_one_letter_code
_entity_poly.pdbx_strand_id
1 'polypeptide(L)' 'MNDVLELVIKSLVENQEEVSINVKEDGKTVCFEVKVAEGDMGKVIGKQGKMAKAIRTLMKSVPGKEHKKVNIEFLD' A
#
# COMPACT_ATOMS: atom_id res chain seq x y z
N MET A 1 9.02 5.00 -6.36
CA MET A 1 7.62 4.63 -6.31
C MET A 1 7.21 3.99 -5.03
N ASN A 2 8.01 3.04 -4.57
CA ASN A 2 7.79 2.51 -3.23
C ASN A 2 7.84 3.61 -2.17
N ASP A 3 8.57 4.69 -2.46
CA ASP A 3 8.75 5.78 -1.52
C ASP A 3 7.43 6.45 -1.15
N VAL A 4 6.55 6.66 -2.13
CA VAL A 4 5.25 7.27 -1.86
C VAL A 4 4.40 6.37 -0.99
N LEU A 5 4.31 5.09 -1.35
CA LEU A 5 3.53 4.13 -0.59
C LEU A 5 4.09 3.96 0.82
N GLU A 6 5.41 3.85 0.93
CA GLU A 6 6.08 3.72 2.23
C GLU A 6 5.79 4.92 3.11
N LEU A 7 5.87 6.12 2.56
CA LEU A 7 5.59 7.35 3.31
C LEU A 7 4.16 7.34 3.83
N VAL A 8 3.20 6.99 2.96
CA VAL A 8 1.79 6.96 3.35
C VAL A 8 1.56 5.93 4.46
N ILE A 9 2.07 4.72 4.28
CA ILE A 9 1.87 3.65 5.26
C ILE A 9 2.51 4.02 6.60
N LYS A 10 3.74 4.51 6.57
CA LYS A 10 4.45 4.88 7.79
C LYS A 10 3.79 6.05 8.52
N SER A 11 3.08 6.90 7.79
CA SER A 11 2.34 8.01 8.40
C SER A 11 1.12 7.54 9.16
N LEU A 12 0.61 6.36 8.85
CA LEU A 12 -0.60 5.83 9.45
C LEU A 12 -0.36 4.90 10.64
N VAL A 13 0.82 4.30 10.71
CA VAL A 13 1.11 3.28 11.71
C VAL A 13 1.95 3.81 12.86
N GLU A 14 1.87 3.13 14.00
CA GLU A 14 2.70 3.46 15.16
C GLU A 14 4.05 2.75 15.10
N ASN A 15 4.08 1.54 14.58
CA ASN A 15 5.30 0.73 14.54
C ASN A 15 5.92 0.80 13.15
N GLN A 16 6.57 1.91 12.87
CA GLN A 16 7.13 2.17 11.53
C GLN A 16 8.20 1.16 11.13
N GLU A 17 8.96 0.66 12.10
CA GLU A 17 10.01 -0.31 11.82
C GLU A 17 9.47 -1.68 11.40
N GLU A 18 8.19 -1.93 11.60
CA GLU A 18 7.56 -3.18 11.19
C GLU A 18 6.96 -3.13 9.80
N VAL A 19 7.02 -1.97 9.14
CA VAL A 19 6.49 -1.82 7.80
C VAL A 19 7.41 -2.49 6.79
N SER A 20 6.85 -3.35 5.96
CA SER A 20 7.56 -4.03 4.89
C SER A 20 6.71 -3.98 3.63
N ILE A 21 7.32 -3.57 2.53
CA ILE A 21 6.61 -3.44 1.26
C ILE A 21 7.38 -4.19 0.18
N ASN A 22 6.72 -5.15 -0.45
CA ASN A 22 7.26 -5.86 -1.59
C ASN A 22 6.50 -5.48 -2.84
N VAL A 23 7.21 -5.33 -3.95
CA VAL A 23 6.60 -4.99 -5.23
C VAL A 23 6.77 -6.16 -6.18
N LYS A 24 5.68 -6.56 -6.81
CA LYS A 24 5.70 -7.58 -7.84
C LYS A 24 5.10 -6.99 -9.10
N GLU A 25 5.85 -7.03 -10.20
CA GLU A 25 5.36 -6.56 -11.48
C GLU A 25 5.25 -7.73 -12.44
N ASP A 26 4.14 -7.80 -13.14
CA ASP A 26 3.89 -8.83 -14.14
C ASP A 26 3.13 -8.20 -15.30
N GLY A 27 3.87 -7.91 -16.38
CA GLY A 27 3.26 -7.24 -17.52
C GLY A 27 2.71 -5.87 -17.16
N LYS A 28 1.38 -5.73 -17.27
CA LYS A 28 0.72 -4.47 -16.97
C LYS A 28 0.17 -4.41 -15.54
N THR A 29 0.46 -5.40 -14.72
CA THR A 29 -0.04 -5.47 -13.36
C THR A 29 1.09 -5.23 -12.38
N VAL A 30 0.85 -4.36 -11.40
CA VAL A 30 1.78 -4.10 -10.30
C VAL A 30 1.05 -4.44 -9.01
N CYS A 31 1.66 -5.30 -8.20
CA CYS A 31 1.09 -5.68 -6.91
C CYS A 31 2.04 -5.25 -5.79
N PHE A 32 1.52 -4.48 -4.86
CA PHE A 32 2.25 -4.09 -3.66
C PHE A 32 1.77 -4.95 -2.50
N GLU A 33 2.69 -5.68 -1.89
CA GLU A 33 2.39 -6.47 -0.70
C GLU A 33 2.89 -5.71 0.51
N VAL A 34 1.96 -5.25 1.34
CA VAL A 34 2.27 -4.42 2.49
C VAL A 34 2.08 -5.23 3.76
N LYS A 35 3.10 -5.22 4.61
CA LYS A 35 3.03 -5.86 5.91
C LYS A 35 3.29 -4.82 6.97
N VAL A 36 2.43 -4.79 7.98
CA VAL A 36 2.57 -3.88 9.12
C VAL A 36 2.38 -4.67 10.40
N ALA A 37 2.66 -4.03 11.54
CA ALA A 37 2.43 -4.66 12.83
C ALA A 37 0.94 -5.03 12.98
N GLU A 38 0.67 -6.12 13.66
CA GLU A 38 -0.70 -6.61 13.83
C GLU A 38 -1.63 -5.53 14.37
N GLY A 39 -1.16 -4.77 15.36
CA GLY A 39 -1.97 -3.70 15.94
C GLY A 39 -2.21 -2.51 15.03
N ASP A 40 -1.46 -2.41 13.93
CA ASP A 40 -1.57 -1.30 13.00
C ASP A 40 -2.39 -1.64 11.76
N MET A 41 -2.76 -2.91 11.57
CA MET A 41 -3.45 -3.34 10.36
C MET A 41 -4.76 -2.57 10.15
N GLY A 42 -5.53 -2.37 11.20
CA GLY A 42 -6.79 -1.63 11.10
C GLY A 42 -6.62 -0.19 10.65
N LYS A 43 -5.47 0.41 10.93
CA LYS A 43 -5.20 1.80 10.56
C LYS A 43 -4.96 1.98 9.07
N VAL A 44 -4.37 0.97 8.43
CA VAL A 44 -4.09 1.05 6.99
C VAL A 44 -5.25 0.56 6.15
N ILE A 45 -6.11 -0.29 6.71
CA ILE A 45 -7.29 -0.76 6.00
C ILE A 45 -8.45 0.22 6.16
N GLY A 46 -8.62 0.73 7.38
CA GLY A 46 -9.70 1.66 7.70
C GLY A 46 -11.05 0.98 7.80
N LYS A 47 -12.06 1.77 8.13
CA LYS A 47 -13.42 1.25 8.26
C LYS A 47 -13.94 0.82 6.89
N GLN A 48 -14.41 -0.42 6.80
CA GLN A 48 -14.97 -0.96 5.56
C GLN A 48 -13.99 -0.90 4.39
N GLY A 49 -12.69 -0.89 4.68
CA GLY A 49 -11.67 -0.86 3.65
C GLY A 49 -11.49 0.47 2.95
N LYS A 50 -12.04 1.54 3.50
CA LYS A 50 -11.98 2.86 2.85
C LYS A 50 -10.56 3.40 2.72
N MET A 51 -9.74 3.19 3.76
CA MET A 51 -8.36 3.66 3.70
C MET A 51 -7.55 2.88 2.68
N ALA A 52 -7.73 1.56 2.63
CA ALA A 52 -7.05 0.73 1.65
C ALA A 52 -7.42 1.14 0.22
N LYS A 53 -8.70 1.47 0.02
CA LYS A 53 -9.19 1.90 -1.28
C LYS A 53 -8.59 3.25 -1.67
N ALA A 54 -8.47 4.18 -0.72
CA ALA A 54 -7.87 5.48 -0.96
C ALA A 54 -6.39 5.34 -1.32
N ILE A 55 -5.68 4.48 -0.62
CA ILE A 55 -4.26 4.23 -0.90
C ILE A 55 -4.09 3.67 -2.31
N ARG A 56 -4.94 2.72 -2.70
CA ARG A 56 -4.90 2.17 -4.05
C ARG A 56 -5.10 3.25 -5.09
N THR A 57 -6.08 4.12 -4.88
CA THR A 57 -6.35 5.22 -5.81
C THR A 57 -5.15 6.16 -5.92
N LEU A 58 -4.53 6.46 -4.78
CA LEU A 58 -3.35 7.31 -4.76
C LEU A 58 -2.22 6.69 -5.57
N MET A 59 -1.98 5.40 -5.42
CA MET A 59 -0.89 4.74 -6.13
C MET A 59 -1.13 4.67 -7.63
N LYS A 60 -2.38 4.63 -8.06
CA LYS A 60 -2.69 4.69 -9.49
C LYS A 60 -2.35 6.03 -10.11
N SER A 61 -2.29 7.08 -9.29
CA SER A 61 -1.99 8.43 -9.77
C SER A 61 -0.49 8.72 -9.85
N VAL A 62 0.35 7.78 -9.39
CA VAL A 62 1.80 7.97 -9.45
C VAL A 62 2.25 7.92 -10.90
N PRO A 63 3.09 8.89 -11.35
CA PRO A 63 3.58 8.90 -12.72
C PRO A 63 4.25 7.57 -13.11
N GLY A 64 3.96 7.12 -14.31
CA GLY A 64 4.47 5.85 -14.81
C GLY A 64 3.56 4.66 -14.53
N LYS A 65 2.49 4.86 -13.79
CA LYS A 65 1.55 3.78 -13.45
C LYS A 65 0.16 3.97 -14.06
N GLU A 66 -0.05 5.00 -14.85
CA GLU A 66 -1.36 5.36 -15.38
C GLU A 66 -1.96 4.25 -16.26
N HIS A 67 -1.11 3.46 -16.90
CA HIS A 67 -1.57 2.39 -17.79
C HIS A 67 -1.43 1.01 -17.18
N LYS A 68 -1.15 0.94 -15.88
CA LYS A 68 -0.97 -0.33 -15.19
C LYS A 68 -2.09 -0.57 -14.21
N LYS A 69 -2.42 -1.84 -14.05
CA LYS A 69 -3.35 -2.24 -13.00
C LYS A 69 -2.58 -2.32 -11.69
N VAL A 70 -3.01 -1.57 -10.70
CA VAL A 70 -2.35 -1.52 -9.40
C VAL A 70 -3.18 -2.25 -8.37
N ASN A 71 -2.56 -3.22 -7.69
CA ASN A 71 -3.18 -3.94 -6.59
C ASN A 71 -2.35 -3.73 -5.34
N ILE A 72 -3.02 -3.60 -4.21
CA ILE A 72 -2.37 -3.50 -2.91
C ILE A 72 -2.94 -4.56 -2.01
N GLU A 73 -2.09 -5.42 -1.46
CA GLU A 73 -2.50 -6.45 -0.52
C GLU A 73 -1.87 -6.16 0.83
N PHE A 74 -2.67 -6.26 1.88
CA PHE A 74 -2.19 -6.12 3.24
C PHE A 74 -2.05 -7.51 3.84
N LEU A 75 -0.84 -7.86 4.23
CA LEU A 75 -0.50 -9.17 4.76
C LEU A 75 -0.45 -9.15 6.29
N ASP A 76 -0.91 -10.21 6.89
CA ASP A 76 -0.85 -10.36 8.35
C ASP A 76 0.56 -10.71 8.82
#